data_ef49719e1a1d3f3924fa59de641b5554
#
_entry.id   ef49719e1a1d3f3924fa59de641b5554
#
_cell.length_a   1.000
_cell.length_b   1.000
_cell.length_c   1.000
_cell.angle_alpha   90.00
_cell.angle_beta   90.00
_cell.angle_gamma   90.00
#
_symmetry.space_group_name_H-M   'P 1'
#
loop_
_entity.id
_entity.type
_entity.pdbx_description
1 polymer ?
#
loop_
_entity_poly.entity_id
_entity_poly.type
_entity_poly.pdbx_seq_one_letter_code
_entity_poly.pdbx_strand_id
1 'polypeptide(L)' 'MSQEDHTSRQQLEERITHCERLADTLNAVVADLQTRVLSLELQNRKLIAELKQQQEASRSIGVTNETPPHY' A
#
# COMPACT_ATOMS: atom_id res chain seq x y z
N MET A 1 -11.13 -41.38 30.49
CA MET A 1 -11.21 -40.02 30.80
C MET A 1 -9.99 -39.23 30.41
N SER A 2 -8.89 -39.54 30.93
CA SER A 2 -7.73 -38.74 30.70
C SER A 2 -7.29 -38.74 29.25
N GLN A 3 -7.45 -39.82 28.50
CA GLN A 3 -7.03 -39.86 27.13
C GLN A 3 -7.86 -38.97 26.26
N GLU A 4 -9.16 -38.95 26.45
CA GLU A 4 -10.03 -38.08 25.67
C GLU A 4 -9.76 -36.62 25.98
N ASP A 5 -9.59 -36.31 27.26
CA ASP A 5 -9.26 -34.95 27.66
C ASP A 5 -7.91 -34.52 27.09
N HIS A 6 -6.96 -35.43 27.10
CA HIS A 6 -5.63 -35.16 26.62
C HIS A 6 -5.65 -34.90 25.11
N THR A 7 -6.40 -35.73 24.38
CA THR A 7 -6.53 -35.57 22.94
C THR A 7 -7.23 -34.26 22.59
N SER A 8 -8.29 -33.93 23.33
CA SER A 8 -9.00 -32.68 23.13
C SER A 8 -8.10 -31.49 23.38
N ARG A 9 -7.30 -31.57 24.43
CA ARG A 9 -6.38 -30.48 24.74
C ARG A 9 -5.34 -30.34 23.64
N GLN A 10 -4.81 -31.44 23.15
CA GLN A 10 -3.85 -31.41 22.05
C GLN A 10 -4.45 -30.78 20.82
N GLN A 11 -5.68 -31.16 20.48
CA GLN A 11 -6.34 -30.60 19.33
C GLN A 11 -6.53 -29.11 19.45
N LEU A 12 -6.92 -28.66 20.65
CA LEU A 12 -7.09 -27.25 20.90
C LEU A 12 -5.78 -26.50 20.80
N GLU A 13 -4.71 -27.09 21.33
CA GLU A 13 -3.39 -26.47 21.27
C GLU A 13 -2.91 -26.37 19.82
N GLU A 14 -3.20 -27.39 19.03
CA GLU A 14 -2.85 -27.38 17.62
C GLU A 14 -3.61 -26.28 16.89
N ARG A 15 -4.87 -26.12 17.23
CA ARG A 15 -5.69 -25.10 16.62
C ARG A 15 -5.20 -23.70 16.98
N ILE A 16 -4.85 -23.53 18.25
CA ILE A 16 -4.30 -22.24 18.69
C ILE A 16 -3.02 -21.94 17.97
N THR A 17 -2.13 -22.92 17.87
CA THR A 17 -0.86 -22.73 17.17
C THR A 17 -1.11 -22.37 15.70
N HIS A 18 -2.07 -23.04 15.09
CA HIS A 18 -2.41 -22.77 13.69
C HIS A 18 -2.93 -21.35 13.54
N CYS A 19 -3.79 -20.92 14.45
CA CYS A 19 -4.34 -19.57 14.41
C CYS A 19 -3.25 -18.54 14.64
N GLU A 20 -2.32 -18.83 15.54
CA GLU A 20 -1.21 -17.92 15.78
C GLU A 20 -0.34 -17.76 14.55
N ARG A 21 -0.09 -18.86 13.85
CA ARG A 21 0.69 -18.80 12.61
C ARG A 21 -0.04 -18.01 11.54
N LEU A 22 -1.35 -18.21 11.44
CA LEU A 22 -2.15 -17.44 10.51
C LEU A 22 -2.11 -15.95 10.84
N ALA A 23 -2.22 -15.63 12.12
CA ALA A 23 -2.16 -14.23 12.54
C ALA A 23 -0.81 -13.62 12.19
N ASP A 24 0.27 -14.37 12.42
CA ASP A 24 1.60 -13.88 12.07
C ASP A 24 1.72 -13.64 10.57
N THR A 25 1.21 -14.58 9.79
CA THR A 25 1.24 -14.45 8.34
C THR A 25 0.44 -13.23 7.89
N LEU A 26 -0.75 -13.06 8.46
CA LEU A 26 -1.59 -11.91 8.11
C LEU A 26 -0.93 -10.61 8.50
N ASN A 27 -0.28 -10.58 9.65
CA ASN A 27 0.42 -9.38 10.08
C ASN A 27 1.56 -9.04 9.12
N ALA A 28 2.26 -10.06 8.64
CA ALA A 28 3.33 -9.84 7.68
C ALA A 28 2.79 -9.30 6.36
N VAL A 29 1.65 -9.84 5.91
CA VAL A 29 1.02 -9.39 4.68
C VAL A 29 0.56 -7.94 4.83
N VAL A 30 -0.05 -7.62 5.96
CA VAL A 30 -0.51 -6.26 6.20
C VAL A 30 0.67 -5.29 6.20
N ALA A 31 1.76 -5.66 6.86
CA ALA A 31 2.94 -4.81 6.89
C ALA A 31 3.49 -4.58 5.47
N ASP A 32 3.51 -5.64 4.66
CA ASP A 32 3.97 -5.52 3.29
C ASP A 32 3.06 -4.61 2.48
N LEU A 33 1.75 -4.77 2.64
CA LEU A 33 0.79 -3.94 1.93
C LEU A 33 0.90 -2.48 2.36
N GLN A 34 1.12 -2.24 3.64
CA GLN A 34 1.31 -0.87 4.13
C GLN A 34 2.52 -0.22 3.48
N THR A 35 3.60 -0.97 3.35
CA THR A 35 4.80 -0.47 2.71
C THR A 35 4.54 -0.15 1.25
N ARG A 36 3.81 -1.00 0.56
CA ARG A 36 3.46 -0.77 -0.84
C ARG A 36 2.58 0.44 -1.01
N VAL A 37 1.59 0.60 -0.11
CA VAL A 37 0.71 1.75 -0.16
C VAL A 37 1.50 3.04 0.03
N LEU A 38 2.40 3.06 1.01
CA LEU A 38 3.23 4.24 1.22
C LEU A 38 4.09 4.56 0.01
N SER A 39 4.65 3.54 -0.61
CA SER A 39 5.45 3.72 -1.81
C SER A 39 4.61 4.30 -2.94
N LEU A 40 3.42 3.76 -3.13
CA LEU A 40 2.51 4.25 -4.17
C LEU A 40 2.08 5.68 -3.90
N GLU A 41 1.84 6.01 -2.65
CA GLU A 41 1.47 7.38 -2.30
C GLU A 41 2.59 8.36 -2.62
N LEU A 42 3.82 7.97 -2.33
CA LEU A 42 4.97 8.80 -2.66
C LEU A 42 5.11 8.98 -4.15
N GLN A 43 4.97 7.90 -4.90
CA GLN A 43 5.03 7.97 -6.35
C GLN A 43 3.93 8.86 -6.90
N ASN A 44 2.75 8.75 -6.33
CA ASN A 44 1.62 9.53 -6.75
C ASN A 44 1.87 11.02 -6.53
N ARG A 45 2.39 11.37 -5.36
CA ARG A 45 2.74 12.78 -5.08
C ARG A 45 3.78 13.30 -6.04
N LYS A 46 4.76 12.46 -6.33
CA LYS A 46 5.82 12.85 -7.26
C LYS A 46 5.27 13.08 -8.65
N LEU A 47 4.39 12.19 -9.09
CA LEU A 47 3.78 12.34 -10.42
C LEU A 47 2.92 13.60 -10.48
N ILE A 48 2.16 13.86 -9.43
CA ILE A 48 1.34 15.06 -9.38
C ILE A 48 2.22 16.30 -9.46
N ALA A 49 3.32 16.29 -8.74
CA ALA A 49 4.25 17.44 -8.77
C ALA A 49 4.84 17.63 -10.16
N GLU A 50 5.20 16.53 -10.81
CA GLU A 50 5.74 16.60 -12.15
C GLU A 50 4.71 17.10 -13.15
N LEU A 51 3.47 16.66 -13.00
CA LEU A 51 2.40 17.14 -13.86
C LEU A 51 2.18 18.63 -13.68
N LYS A 52 2.22 19.10 -12.44
CA LYS A 52 2.06 20.53 -12.18
C LYS A 52 3.18 21.32 -12.80
N GLN A 53 4.39 20.81 -12.72
CA GLN A 53 5.53 21.48 -13.35
C GLN A 53 5.34 21.55 -14.85
N GLN A 54 4.91 20.47 -15.46
CA GLN A 54 4.67 20.45 -16.89
C GLN A 54 3.57 21.42 -17.30
N GLN A 55 2.52 21.46 -16.51
CA GLN A 55 1.42 22.38 -16.78
C GLN A 55 1.87 23.82 -16.70
N GLU A 56 2.68 24.13 -15.70
CA GLU A 56 3.18 25.47 -15.54
C GLU A 56 4.12 25.85 -16.66
N ALA A 57 4.96 24.91 -17.07
CA ALA A 57 5.86 25.15 -18.18
C ALA A 57 5.08 25.35 -19.47
N SER A 58 4.08 24.50 -19.70
CA SER A 58 3.24 24.65 -20.88
C SER A 58 2.48 25.98 -20.87
N ARG A 59 1.99 26.35 -19.71
CA ARG A 59 1.27 27.61 -19.58
C ARG A 59 2.19 28.79 -19.88
N SER A 60 3.39 28.71 -19.37
CA SER A 60 4.38 29.74 -19.64
C SER A 60 4.69 29.85 -21.12
N ILE A 61 4.91 28.72 -21.75
CA ILE A 61 5.20 28.68 -23.17
C ILE A 61 4.00 29.16 -23.95
N GLY A 62 2.82 28.71 -23.55
CA GLY A 62 1.60 29.12 -24.21
C GLY A 62 1.38 30.62 -24.15
N VAL A 63 1.60 31.20 -22.97
CA VAL A 63 1.47 32.64 -22.81
C VAL A 63 2.47 33.36 -23.72
N THR A 64 3.67 32.88 -23.75
CA THR A 64 4.69 33.48 -24.59
C THR A 64 4.31 33.38 -26.05
N ASN A 65 3.82 32.23 -26.45
CA ASN A 65 3.42 32.03 -27.84
C ASN A 65 2.19 32.84 -28.21
N GLU A 66 1.30 33.00 -27.28
CA GLU A 66 0.07 33.76 -27.55
C GLU A 66 0.35 35.23 -27.75
N THR A 67 1.40 35.66 -27.17
CA THR A 67 1.74 37.06 -27.34
C THR A 67 1.76 37.49 -28.77
N PRO A 68 2.17 36.72 -29.62
CA PRO A 68 2.11 37.12 -30.94
C PRO A 68 0.82 36.70 -31.43
N PRO A 69 0.20 36.52 -31.68
CA PRO A 69 -0.70 36.28 -32.24
C PRO A 69 -1.73 36.05 -31.92
N HIS A 70 -1.71 35.81 -31.91
CA HIS A 70 -2.44 35.43 -31.87
C HIS A 70 -3.23 35.59 -32.17
N TYR A 71 -3.11 35.84 -32.16
CA TYR A 71 -3.86 36.00 -32.34
C TYR A 71 -4.39 36.41 -32.23
#